data_3cb72078226cf86b9b2890487cfb8b0e
#
_entry.id   3cb72078226cf86b9b2890487cfb8b0e
#
_cell.length_a   1.000
_cell.length_b   1.000
_cell.length_c   1.000
_cell.angle_alpha   90.00
_cell.angle_beta   90.00
_cell.angle_gamma   90.00
#
_symmetry.space_group_name_H-M   'P 1'
#
loop_
_entity.id
_entity.type
_entity.pdbx_description
1 polymer ?
#
loop_
_entity_poly.entity_id
_entity_poly.type
_entity_poly.pdbx_seq_one_letter_code
_entity_poly.pdbx_strand_id
1 'polypeptide(L)'
;ALALVMSHYMAGAFNEDTDEGRILGGNDQLPKSFAKEIASKIMYSRPVRRIKHGKKSVEVWFEEEGKLQSLTASRIVITMPFKVLRETVIEPEFSAGKMQCIRELAYGHVMKIAMQFTKRFWDEPGSLGQRVFTDTPLRRIYHHSIDQPGPRGIVLSFTSGKDAQKLGNRSPEGRMEVAQDSVKRVWGEAPEYWEGGIAKYWNEDPWLKGSYSFPGVGQAKDFLQLAMKQEGLVHFAGEHTSIHRASMNGAIESGVRASAEVRKAAG
;
A
#
# COMPACT_ATOMS: atom_id res chain seq x y z
N ALA A 1 -3.02 15.15 5.44
CA ALA A 1 -3.21 14.46 6.73
C ALA A 1 -4.65 14.58 7.23
N LEU A 2 -5.18 15.80 7.43
CA LEU A 2 -6.53 16.00 7.94
C LEU A 2 -7.61 15.34 7.08
N ALA A 3 -7.55 15.47 5.76
CA ALA A 3 -8.51 14.85 4.84
C ALA A 3 -8.51 13.31 4.94
N LEU A 4 -7.36 12.69 5.17
CA LEU A 4 -7.26 11.25 5.38
C LEU A 4 -7.90 10.84 6.72
N VAL A 5 -7.60 11.56 7.80
CA VAL A 5 -8.21 11.33 9.12
C VAL A 5 -9.72 11.48 9.05
N MET A 6 -10.22 12.55 8.43
CA MET A 6 -11.64 12.77 8.23
C MET A 6 -12.33 11.68 7.41
N SER A 7 -11.68 11.19 6.35
CA SER A 7 -12.23 10.10 5.54
C SER A 7 -12.36 8.80 6.35
N HIS A 8 -11.37 8.46 7.17
CA HIS A 8 -11.43 7.30 8.06
C HIS A 8 -12.52 7.46 9.14
N TYR A 9 -12.62 8.65 9.73
CA TYR A 9 -13.67 8.95 10.72
C TYR A 9 -15.06 8.81 10.12
N MET A 10 -15.30 9.43 8.96
CA MET A 10 -16.59 9.32 8.24
C MET A 10 -16.91 7.89 7.79
N ALA A 11 -15.88 7.09 7.53
CA ALA A 11 -16.04 5.68 7.20
C ALA A 11 -16.22 4.76 8.42
N GLY A 12 -16.28 5.31 9.64
CA GLY A 12 -16.46 4.54 10.88
C GLY A 12 -15.20 3.79 11.35
N ALA A 13 -14.03 4.08 10.79
CA ALA A 13 -12.78 3.37 11.12
C ALA A 13 -12.27 3.58 12.55
N PHE A 14 -12.89 4.52 13.30
CA PHE A 14 -12.56 4.82 14.70
C PHE A 14 -13.72 4.53 15.65
N ASN A 15 -14.75 3.81 15.20
CA ASN A 15 -15.83 3.38 16.09
C ASN A 15 -15.28 2.31 17.05
N GLU A 16 -15.59 2.45 18.33
CA GLU A 16 -15.12 1.56 19.41
C GLU A 16 -15.59 0.11 19.26
N ASP A 17 -16.66 -0.12 18.48
CA ASP A 17 -17.26 -1.44 18.23
C ASP A 17 -16.70 -2.18 17.02
N THR A 18 -15.59 -1.72 16.41
CA THR A 18 -14.97 -2.43 15.31
C THR A 18 -13.99 -3.50 15.83
N ASP A 19 -14.29 -4.77 15.61
CA ASP A 19 -13.37 -5.87 15.83
C ASP A 19 -12.14 -5.72 14.93
N GLU A 20 -11.01 -5.30 15.50
CA GLU A 20 -9.72 -5.27 14.83
C GLU A 20 -9.09 -6.67 14.93
N GLY A 21 -8.95 -7.33 13.80
CA GLY A 21 -8.31 -8.65 13.71
C GLY A 21 -7.00 -8.63 12.92
N ARG A 22 -6.14 -9.61 13.18
CA ARG A 22 -4.97 -9.91 12.36
C ARG A 22 -5.18 -11.22 11.62
N ILE A 23 -4.67 -11.29 10.40
CA ILE A 23 -4.68 -12.54 9.65
C ILE A 23 -3.48 -13.37 10.10
N LEU A 24 -3.74 -14.56 10.64
CA LEU A 24 -2.69 -15.51 11.02
C LEU A 24 -1.83 -15.84 9.79
N GLY A 25 -0.51 -15.81 9.98
CA GLY A 25 0.45 -16.01 8.89
C GLY A 25 0.72 -14.76 8.04
N GLY A 26 0.08 -13.63 8.35
CA GLY A 26 0.31 -12.33 7.70
C GLY A 26 -0.80 -11.90 6.76
N ASN A 27 -0.91 -10.60 6.55
CA ASN A 27 -1.97 -9.99 5.75
C ASN A 27 -1.90 -10.36 4.26
N ASP A 28 -0.77 -10.86 3.78
CA ASP A 28 -0.61 -11.35 2.41
C ASP A 28 -1.36 -12.67 2.13
N GLN A 29 -1.82 -13.37 3.18
CA GLN A 29 -2.69 -14.54 3.03
C GLN A 29 -4.01 -14.18 2.33
N LEU A 30 -4.52 -12.97 2.53
CA LEU A 30 -5.77 -12.55 1.90
C LEU A 30 -5.66 -12.48 0.36
N PRO A 31 -4.75 -11.70 -0.24
CA PRO A 31 -4.59 -11.71 -1.70
C PRO A 31 -4.12 -13.07 -2.24
N LYS A 32 -3.34 -13.84 -1.49
CA LYS A 32 -2.94 -15.21 -1.89
C LYS A 32 -4.14 -16.14 -1.96
N SER A 33 -5.08 -16.04 -1.03
CA SER A 33 -6.31 -16.85 -1.06
C SER A 33 -7.16 -16.51 -2.27
N PHE A 34 -7.36 -15.23 -2.58
CA PHE A 34 -8.05 -14.84 -3.82
C PHE A 34 -7.32 -15.33 -5.07
N ALA A 35 -6.00 -15.19 -5.11
CA ALA A 35 -5.21 -15.63 -6.25
C ALA A 35 -5.30 -17.14 -6.47
N LYS A 36 -5.39 -17.94 -5.41
CA LYS A 36 -5.56 -19.39 -5.49
C LYS A 36 -6.84 -19.79 -6.23
N GLU A 37 -7.96 -19.10 -5.95
CA GLU A 37 -9.25 -19.38 -6.60
C GLU A 37 -9.26 -19.11 -8.11
N ILE A 38 -8.41 -18.19 -8.57
CA ILE A 38 -8.34 -17.78 -9.98
C ILE A 38 -6.96 -18.03 -10.60
N ALA A 39 -6.17 -18.94 -10.04
CA ALA A 39 -4.76 -19.14 -10.42
C ALA A 39 -4.54 -19.34 -11.93
N SER A 40 -5.42 -20.08 -12.61
CA SER A 40 -5.36 -20.33 -14.06
C SER A 40 -5.66 -19.08 -14.90
N LYS A 41 -6.12 -18.00 -14.30
CA LYS A 41 -6.48 -16.74 -14.98
C LYS A 41 -5.46 -15.63 -14.72
N ILE A 42 -4.46 -15.87 -13.87
CA ILE A 42 -3.45 -14.88 -13.51
C ILE A 42 -2.21 -15.08 -14.38
N MET A 43 -1.79 -14.02 -15.02
CA MET A 43 -0.54 -13.98 -15.79
C MET A 43 0.48 -13.13 -15.02
N TYR A 44 1.36 -13.79 -14.27
CA TYR A 44 2.44 -13.12 -13.54
C TYR A 44 3.58 -12.69 -14.47
N SER A 45 4.41 -11.77 -14.00
CA SER A 45 5.57 -11.25 -14.73
C SER A 45 5.22 -10.68 -16.11
N ARG A 46 4.07 -10.01 -16.18
CA ARG A 46 3.56 -9.36 -17.39
C ARG A 46 3.32 -7.87 -17.12
N PRO A 47 4.37 -7.04 -17.02
CA PRO A 47 4.22 -5.61 -16.79
C PRO A 47 3.49 -4.94 -17.96
N VAL A 48 2.41 -4.24 -17.66
CA VAL A 48 1.63 -3.49 -18.64
C VAL A 48 2.39 -2.23 -19.06
N ARG A 49 2.50 -1.99 -20.36
CA ARG A 49 3.23 -0.86 -20.96
C ARG A 49 2.32 0.13 -21.68
N ARG A 50 1.22 -0.37 -22.26
CA ARG A 50 0.27 0.46 -23.03
C ARG A 50 -1.14 -0.06 -22.85
N ILE A 51 -2.10 0.86 -22.82
CA ILE A 51 -3.54 0.59 -22.85
C ILE A 51 -4.13 1.42 -23.99
N LYS A 52 -4.68 0.74 -24.98
CA LYS A 52 -5.42 1.38 -26.09
C LYS A 52 -6.90 1.07 -25.93
N HIS A 53 -7.74 2.10 -25.77
CA HIS A 53 -9.15 1.90 -25.54
C HIS A 53 -10.00 2.59 -26.61
N GLY A 54 -11.06 1.93 -27.02
CA GLY A 54 -11.98 2.40 -28.05
C GLY A 54 -13.43 2.27 -27.62
N LYS A 55 -14.33 2.36 -28.58
CA LYS A 55 -15.79 2.23 -28.34
C LYS A 55 -16.25 0.77 -28.19
N LYS A 56 -15.50 -0.21 -28.71
CA LYS A 56 -15.92 -1.62 -28.78
C LYS A 56 -15.02 -2.56 -27.95
N SER A 57 -13.76 -2.21 -27.79
CA SER A 57 -12.76 -3.05 -27.11
C SER A 57 -11.65 -2.22 -26.48
N VAL A 58 -10.92 -2.87 -25.59
CA VAL A 58 -9.68 -2.38 -25.01
C VAL A 58 -8.57 -3.35 -25.35
N GLU A 59 -7.43 -2.85 -25.79
CA GLU A 59 -6.22 -3.62 -26.05
C GLU A 59 -5.16 -3.25 -24.99
N VAL A 60 -4.61 -4.26 -24.32
CA VAL A 60 -3.61 -4.10 -23.27
C VAL A 60 -2.31 -4.71 -23.77
N TRP A 61 -1.25 -3.91 -23.82
CA TRP A 61 0.08 -4.32 -24.20
C TRP A 61 0.94 -4.52 -22.97
N PHE A 62 1.56 -5.67 -22.88
CA PHE A 62 2.44 -6.06 -21.77
C PHE A 62 3.72 -6.70 -22.28
N GLU A 63 4.72 -6.71 -21.45
CA GLU A 63 6.01 -7.32 -21.75
C GLU A 63 6.03 -8.77 -21.25
N GLU A 64 6.48 -9.68 -22.10
CA GLU A 64 6.70 -11.07 -21.81
C GLU A 64 8.03 -11.50 -22.40
N GLU A 65 8.98 -11.93 -21.57
CA GLU A 65 10.33 -12.37 -22.01
C GLU A 65 11.03 -11.34 -22.92
N GLY A 66 10.91 -10.06 -22.57
CA GLY A 66 11.51 -8.95 -23.33
C GLY A 66 10.78 -8.59 -24.65
N LYS A 67 9.65 -9.24 -24.94
CA LYS A 67 8.84 -8.95 -26.14
C LYS A 67 7.51 -8.32 -25.74
N LEU A 68 7.02 -7.42 -26.58
CA LEU A 68 5.71 -6.80 -26.39
C LEU A 68 4.63 -7.71 -26.97
N GLN A 69 3.68 -8.09 -26.11
CA GLN A 69 2.50 -8.89 -26.46
C GLN A 69 1.24 -8.08 -26.19
N SER A 70 0.11 -8.47 -26.73
CA SER A 70 -1.16 -7.80 -26.45
C SER A 70 -2.31 -8.77 -26.21
N LEU A 71 -3.30 -8.31 -25.44
CA LEU A 71 -4.59 -8.95 -25.23
C LEU A 71 -5.70 -7.95 -25.53
N THR A 72 -6.75 -8.42 -26.19
CA THR A 72 -7.96 -7.64 -26.42
C THR A 72 -9.09 -8.12 -25.52
N ALA A 73 -9.78 -7.19 -24.88
CA ALA A 73 -10.93 -7.46 -24.03
C ALA A 73 -12.07 -6.48 -24.33
N SER A 74 -13.28 -6.85 -23.96
CA SER A 74 -14.45 -5.96 -24.06
C SER A 74 -14.38 -4.80 -23.06
N ARG A 75 -13.75 -5.03 -21.88
CA ARG A 75 -13.57 -4.06 -20.80
C ARG A 75 -12.31 -4.38 -20.02
N ILE A 76 -11.80 -3.37 -19.30
CA ILE A 76 -10.67 -3.53 -18.39
C ILE A 76 -10.96 -2.87 -17.03
N VAL A 77 -10.44 -3.45 -15.96
CA VAL A 77 -10.35 -2.81 -14.65
C VAL A 77 -8.87 -2.53 -14.34
N ILE A 78 -8.50 -1.27 -14.26
CA ILE A 78 -7.15 -0.85 -13.87
C ILE A 78 -7.07 -0.80 -12.34
N THR A 79 -6.16 -1.60 -11.75
CA THR A 79 -5.99 -1.68 -10.30
C THR A 79 -4.61 -1.20 -9.83
N MET A 80 -3.71 -0.89 -10.76
CA MET A 80 -2.39 -0.39 -10.44
C MET A 80 -2.45 1.02 -9.84
N PRO A 81 -1.55 1.38 -8.90
CA PRO A 81 -1.46 2.73 -8.36
C PRO A 81 -1.30 3.78 -9.47
N PHE A 82 -1.96 4.93 -9.34
CA PHE A 82 -1.83 5.98 -10.37
C PHE A 82 -0.39 6.44 -10.57
N LYS A 83 0.44 6.38 -9.54
CA LYS A 83 1.86 6.69 -9.66
C LYS A 83 2.60 5.74 -10.63
N VAL A 84 2.16 4.48 -10.72
CA VAL A 84 2.66 3.52 -11.70
C VAL A 84 1.98 3.73 -13.06
N LEU A 85 0.68 4.01 -13.07
CA LEU A 85 -0.09 4.26 -14.29
C LEU A 85 0.44 5.47 -15.09
N ARG A 86 1.12 6.43 -14.44
CA ARG A 86 1.80 7.56 -15.12
C ARG A 86 2.85 7.13 -16.13
N GLU A 87 3.38 5.92 -16.00
CA GLU A 87 4.42 5.36 -16.87
C GLU A 87 3.83 4.45 -17.97
N THR A 88 2.52 4.25 -17.95
CA THR A 88 1.79 3.47 -18.94
C THR A 88 1.26 4.39 -20.04
N VAL A 89 1.49 4.05 -21.29
CA VAL A 89 0.94 4.79 -22.43
C VAL A 89 -0.56 4.53 -22.52
N ILE A 90 -1.37 5.58 -22.56
CA ILE A 90 -2.84 5.50 -22.64
C ILE A 90 -3.29 6.18 -23.94
N GLU A 91 -4.00 5.45 -24.78
CA GLU A 91 -4.43 5.90 -26.12
C GLU A 91 -5.92 5.57 -26.38
N PRO A 92 -6.72 6.59 -26.71
CA PRO A 92 -6.47 8.02 -26.49
C PRO A 92 -6.34 8.34 -25.01
N GLU A 93 -5.86 9.53 -24.64
CA GLU A 93 -5.88 9.98 -23.24
C GLU A 93 -7.30 9.93 -22.68
N PHE A 94 -7.42 9.67 -21.39
CA PHE A 94 -8.69 9.81 -20.66
C PHE A 94 -9.13 11.26 -20.60
N SER A 95 -10.31 11.53 -20.05
CA SER A 95 -10.77 12.90 -19.83
C SER A 95 -9.74 13.73 -19.10
N ALA A 96 -9.69 15.04 -19.35
CA ALA A 96 -8.72 15.95 -18.76
C ALA A 96 -8.69 15.86 -17.22
N GLY A 97 -9.86 15.74 -16.57
CA GLY A 97 -9.95 15.60 -15.13
C GLY A 97 -9.37 14.27 -14.62
N LYS A 98 -9.61 13.16 -15.33
CA LYS A 98 -9.01 11.87 -15.00
C LYS A 98 -7.49 11.91 -15.15
N MET A 99 -6.98 12.46 -16.25
CA MET A 99 -5.54 12.59 -16.48
C MET A 99 -4.90 13.51 -15.44
N GLN A 100 -5.56 14.58 -15.02
CA GLN A 100 -5.09 15.43 -13.92
C GLN A 100 -5.01 14.63 -12.61
N CYS A 101 -6.07 13.88 -12.27
CA CYS A 101 -6.10 13.05 -11.08
C CYS A 101 -4.96 11.99 -11.09
N ILE A 102 -4.72 11.33 -12.23
CA ILE A 102 -3.62 10.38 -12.41
C ILE A 102 -2.27 11.08 -12.18
N ARG A 103 -2.05 12.25 -12.76
CA ARG A 103 -0.77 12.98 -12.65
C ARG A 103 -0.50 13.48 -11.25
N GLU A 104 -1.52 13.98 -10.53
CA GLU A 104 -1.33 14.78 -9.33
C GLU A 104 -1.64 14.06 -8.02
N LEU A 105 -2.43 12.97 -8.03
CA LEU A 105 -2.74 12.24 -6.80
C LEU A 105 -1.45 11.81 -6.10
N ALA A 106 -1.24 12.31 -4.89
CA ALA A 106 0.00 12.08 -4.16
C ALA A 106 0.04 10.69 -3.51
N TYR A 107 1.26 10.17 -3.31
CA TYR A 107 1.55 8.94 -2.57
C TYR A 107 2.61 9.21 -1.51
N GLY A 108 2.38 8.71 -0.31
CA GLY A 108 3.24 8.95 0.83
C GLY A 108 4.61 8.29 0.72
N HIS A 109 5.55 8.82 1.47
CA HIS A 109 6.79 8.14 1.81
C HIS A 109 6.54 7.31 3.05
N VAL A 110 6.70 5.99 2.96
CA VAL A 110 6.53 5.06 4.08
C VAL A 110 7.70 4.10 4.14
N MET A 111 8.27 3.97 5.32
CA MET A 111 9.29 3.00 5.68
C MET A 111 8.76 2.14 6.82
N LYS A 112 8.89 0.82 6.71
CA LYS A 112 8.73 -0.10 7.82
C LYS A 112 10.05 -0.81 8.06
N ILE A 113 10.46 -0.91 9.32
CA ILE A 113 11.65 -1.66 9.73
C ILE A 113 11.20 -2.67 10.78
N ALA A 114 11.29 -3.95 10.44
CA ALA A 114 11.09 -5.05 11.37
C ALA A 114 12.43 -5.36 12.04
N MET A 115 12.45 -5.43 13.37
CA MET A 115 13.63 -5.66 14.19
C MET A 115 13.36 -6.86 15.11
N GLN A 116 14.17 -7.90 14.99
CA GLN A 116 14.03 -9.15 15.74
C GLN A 116 15.01 -9.18 16.91
N PHE A 117 14.51 -9.70 18.02
CA PHE A 117 15.25 -9.83 19.29
C PHE A 117 15.06 -11.21 19.90
N THR A 118 16.08 -11.69 20.59
CA THR A 118 16.07 -12.98 21.31
C THR A 118 15.12 -12.97 22.51
N LYS A 119 14.78 -11.79 23.04
CA LYS A 119 13.93 -11.57 24.20
C LYS A 119 12.95 -10.43 23.95
N ARG A 120 11.75 -10.51 24.52
CA ARG A 120 10.71 -9.45 24.48
C ARG A 120 10.84 -8.53 25.68
N PHE A 121 11.95 -7.79 25.77
CA PHE A 121 12.23 -6.87 26.90
C PHE A 121 11.17 -5.75 27.05
N TRP A 122 10.42 -5.45 25.98
CA TRP A 122 9.30 -4.49 26.03
C TRP A 122 8.06 -5.00 26.78
N ASP A 123 8.00 -6.30 27.11
CA ASP A 123 6.94 -6.90 27.93
C ASP A 123 7.32 -6.99 29.42
N GLU A 124 8.55 -6.63 29.79
CA GLU A 124 9.04 -6.67 31.17
C GLU A 124 8.38 -5.59 32.03
N PRO A 125 8.16 -5.84 33.33
CA PRO A 125 7.67 -4.83 34.26
C PRO A 125 8.58 -3.59 34.28
N GLY A 126 7.97 -2.42 34.16
CA GLY A 126 8.70 -1.14 34.12
C GLY A 126 9.23 -0.73 32.76
N SER A 127 9.07 -1.57 31.71
CA SER A 127 9.35 -1.18 30.34
C SER A 127 8.38 -0.12 29.84
N LEU A 128 8.77 0.57 28.74
CA LEU A 128 7.88 1.52 28.02
C LEU A 128 6.68 0.85 27.33
N GLY A 129 6.62 -0.50 27.36
CA GLY A 129 5.53 -1.28 26.83
C GLY A 129 5.63 -1.55 25.32
N GLN A 130 4.55 -2.10 24.80
CA GLN A 130 4.49 -2.68 23.47
C GLN A 130 4.28 -1.67 22.32
N ARG A 131 3.98 -0.42 22.64
CA ARG A 131 3.75 0.65 21.67
C ARG A 131 4.38 1.95 22.13
N VAL A 132 5.33 2.43 21.38
CA VAL A 132 6.11 3.63 21.71
C VAL A 132 6.04 4.63 20.57
N PHE A 133 5.82 5.90 20.92
CA PHE A 133 6.05 7.05 20.04
C PHE A 133 7.35 7.71 20.49
N THR A 134 8.25 8.00 19.55
CA THR A 134 9.58 8.53 19.84
C THR A 134 9.93 9.67 18.88
N ASP A 135 10.81 10.56 19.32
CA ASP A 135 11.40 11.61 18.50
C ASP A 135 12.55 11.11 17.60
N THR A 136 13.00 9.85 17.79
CA THR A 136 13.97 9.22 16.90
C THR A 136 13.42 9.06 15.48
N PRO A 137 14.27 8.78 14.47
CA PRO A 137 13.80 8.57 13.08
C PRO A 137 12.79 7.44 12.91
N LEU A 138 12.69 6.51 13.86
CA LEU A 138 11.70 5.41 13.81
C LEU A 138 10.26 5.87 14.09
N ARG A 139 10.08 6.98 14.78
CA ARG A 139 8.82 7.67 15.09
C ARG A 139 7.81 6.84 15.88
N ARG A 140 7.45 5.68 15.39
CA ARG A 140 6.47 4.79 16.02
C ARG A 140 6.99 3.37 15.96
N ILE A 141 7.06 2.73 17.13
CA ILE A 141 7.53 1.35 17.27
C ILE A 141 6.44 0.58 18.01
N TYR A 142 6.12 -0.62 17.56
CA TYR A 142 5.12 -1.47 18.20
C TYR A 142 5.47 -2.94 18.08
N HIS A 143 5.04 -3.72 19.08
CA HIS A 143 5.17 -5.16 19.09
C HIS A 143 4.38 -5.79 17.92
N HIS A 144 5.03 -6.60 17.12
CA HIS A 144 4.43 -7.19 15.92
C HIS A 144 4.21 -8.70 16.01
N SER A 145 4.91 -9.38 16.90
CA SER A 145 4.85 -10.83 17.08
C SER A 145 4.01 -11.26 18.29
N ILE A 146 2.93 -10.54 18.60
CA ILE A 146 2.06 -10.79 19.77
C ILE A 146 1.55 -12.22 19.78
N ASP A 147 1.13 -12.74 18.62
CA ASP A 147 0.49 -14.05 18.47
C ASP A 147 1.50 -15.17 18.20
N GLN A 148 2.80 -14.90 18.31
CA GLN A 148 3.84 -15.90 18.07
C GLN A 148 4.34 -16.48 19.39
N PRO A 149 4.49 -17.80 19.51
CA PRO A 149 5.00 -18.43 20.73
C PRO A 149 6.52 -18.22 20.88
N GLY A 150 7.01 -18.41 22.10
CA GLY A 150 8.43 -18.40 22.44
C GLY A 150 8.95 -17.02 22.89
N PRO A 151 10.22 -16.97 23.33
CA PRO A 151 10.81 -15.77 23.92
C PRO A 151 11.20 -14.70 22.90
N ARG A 152 11.46 -15.10 21.65
CA ARG A 152 11.80 -14.17 20.58
C ARG A 152 10.65 -13.25 20.24
N GLY A 153 10.97 -12.06 19.79
CA GLY A 153 9.94 -11.12 19.38
C GLY A 153 10.42 -10.16 18.29
N ILE A 154 9.44 -9.58 17.62
CA ILE A 154 9.66 -8.56 16.59
C ILE A 154 8.97 -7.28 17.04
N VAL A 155 9.70 -6.17 17.02
CA VAL A 155 9.10 -4.85 16.99
C VAL A 155 9.20 -4.27 15.59
N LEU A 156 8.17 -3.55 15.19
CA LEU A 156 8.06 -2.95 13.87
C LEU A 156 8.00 -1.43 13.99
N SER A 157 8.88 -0.74 13.31
CA SER A 157 8.71 0.71 13.15
C SER A 157 7.78 1.04 12.00
N PHE A 158 7.07 2.15 12.13
CA PHE A 158 6.30 2.76 11.05
C PHE A 158 6.70 4.24 10.96
N THR A 159 7.52 4.54 9.98
CA THR A 159 7.99 5.89 9.69
C THR A 159 7.37 6.41 8.41
N SER A 160 6.97 7.67 8.37
CA SER A 160 6.34 8.29 7.21
C SER A 160 6.90 9.68 6.92
N GLY A 161 6.55 10.22 5.74
CA GLY A 161 6.91 11.57 5.34
C GLY A 161 8.42 11.80 5.18
N LYS A 162 8.90 12.95 5.64
CA LYS A 162 10.31 13.36 5.48
C LYS A 162 11.30 12.40 6.14
N ASP A 163 10.96 11.82 7.28
CA ASP A 163 11.87 10.88 7.96
C ASP A 163 11.96 9.55 7.22
N ALA A 164 10.85 9.05 6.68
CA ALA A 164 10.87 7.88 5.79
C ALA A 164 11.72 8.14 4.53
N GLN A 165 11.65 9.34 3.96
CA GLN A 165 12.46 9.73 2.81
C GLN A 165 13.95 9.80 3.16
N LYS A 166 14.31 10.38 4.32
CA LYS A 166 15.69 10.42 4.80
C LYS A 166 16.26 9.01 5.02
N LEU A 167 15.46 8.10 5.61
CA LEU A 167 15.85 6.70 5.78
C LEU A 167 15.94 5.99 4.43
N GLY A 168 15.00 6.25 3.50
CA GLY A 168 15.02 5.69 2.16
C GLY A 168 16.28 6.01 1.36
N ASN A 169 16.86 7.18 1.58
CA ASN A 169 18.11 7.62 0.94
C ASN A 169 19.39 6.98 1.52
N ARG A 170 19.27 6.14 2.57
CA ARG A 170 20.40 5.41 3.14
C ARG A 170 20.52 4.01 2.51
N SER A 171 21.73 3.46 2.59
CA SER A 171 21.93 2.04 2.26
C SER A 171 21.13 1.13 3.21
N PRO A 172 20.88 -0.14 2.84
CA PRO A 172 20.24 -1.10 3.74
C PRO A 172 20.93 -1.19 5.12
N GLU A 173 22.26 -1.21 5.15
CA GLU A 173 23.06 -1.23 6.38
C GLU A 173 22.86 0.06 7.19
N GLY A 174 22.91 1.22 6.54
CA GLY A 174 22.69 2.51 7.20
C GLY A 174 21.27 2.68 7.76
N ARG A 175 20.27 1.99 7.19
CA ARG A 175 18.92 1.91 7.76
C ARG A 175 18.93 1.09 9.06
N MET A 176 19.67 -0.02 9.09
CA MET A 176 19.81 -0.87 10.29
C MET A 176 20.58 -0.18 11.39
N GLU A 177 21.65 0.56 11.08
CA GLU A 177 22.38 1.37 12.07
C GLU A 177 21.47 2.38 12.76
N VAL A 178 20.67 3.12 11.98
CA VAL A 178 19.69 4.07 12.54
C VAL A 178 18.62 3.34 13.37
N ALA A 179 18.21 2.15 12.96
CA ALA A 179 17.24 1.35 13.69
C ALA A 179 17.80 0.93 15.05
N GLN A 180 19.02 0.39 15.10
CA GLN A 180 19.70 -0.02 16.32
C GLN A 180 19.91 1.16 17.29
N ASP A 181 20.43 2.28 16.80
CA ASP A 181 20.61 3.49 17.59
C ASP A 181 19.29 4.01 18.17
N SER A 182 18.24 3.99 17.37
CA SER A 182 16.92 4.45 17.80
C SER A 182 16.31 3.54 18.86
N VAL A 183 16.41 2.23 18.69
CA VAL A 183 15.88 1.25 19.66
C VAL A 183 16.69 1.30 20.95
N LYS A 184 18.01 1.45 20.87
CA LYS A 184 18.88 1.64 22.04
C LYS A 184 18.50 2.87 22.87
N ARG A 185 18.05 3.95 22.23
CA ARG A 185 17.58 5.16 22.94
C ARG A 185 16.24 4.94 23.63
N VAL A 186 15.39 4.06 23.08
CA VAL A 186 14.08 3.73 23.64
C VAL A 186 14.21 2.68 24.75
N TRP A 187 14.99 1.62 24.50
CA TRP A 187 15.24 0.53 25.43
C TRP A 187 16.76 0.29 25.49
N GLY A 188 17.39 0.74 26.55
CA GLY A 188 18.85 0.73 26.71
C GLY A 188 19.49 -0.64 26.54
N GLU A 189 18.78 -1.70 26.95
CA GLU A 189 19.19 -3.11 26.88
C GLU A 189 18.99 -3.76 25.49
N ALA A 190 18.25 -3.13 24.60
CA ALA A 190 17.91 -3.71 23.31
C ALA A 190 19.10 -4.27 22.49
N PRO A 191 20.30 -3.63 22.49
CA PRO A 191 21.45 -4.16 21.76
C PRO A 191 21.89 -5.56 22.20
N GLU A 192 21.67 -5.93 23.47
CA GLU A 192 22.06 -7.23 24.02
C GLU A 192 21.25 -8.38 23.41
N TYR A 193 20.04 -8.08 22.94
CA TYR A 193 19.10 -9.06 22.43
C TYR A 193 18.92 -9.00 20.91
N TRP A 194 19.67 -8.13 20.22
CA TRP A 194 19.53 -7.92 18.78
C TRP A 194 19.91 -9.17 17.97
N GLU A 195 19.01 -9.65 17.10
CA GLU A 195 19.27 -10.74 16.15
C GLU A 195 19.38 -10.26 14.69
N GLY A 196 18.66 -9.21 14.33
CA GLY A 196 18.67 -8.69 12.97
C GLY A 196 17.45 -7.84 12.66
N GLY A 197 17.38 -7.37 11.41
CA GLY A 197 16.25 -6.59 10.96
C GLY A 197 16.16 -6.50 9.44
N ILE A 198 15.01 -6.07 8.96
CA ILE A 198 14.75 -5.82 7.54
C ILE A 198 13.95 -4.53 7.38
N ALA A 199 14.34 -3.73 6.39
CA ALA A 199 13.65 -2.49 6.05
C ALA A 199 12.95 -2.62 4.70
N LYS A 200 11.70 -2.17 4.63
CA LYS A 200 10.98 -1.98 3.37
C LYS A 200 10.61 -0.51 3.21
N TYR A 201 11.19 0.13 2.21
CA TYR A 201 10.83 1.47 1.76
C TYR A 201 9.95 1.37 0.52
N TRP A 202 8.68 1.68 0.66
CA TRP A 202 7.68 1.45 -0.39
C TRP A 202 7.88 2.28 -1.66
N ASN A 203 8.63 3.39 -1.57
CA ASN A 203 8.91 4.24 -2.71
C ASN A 203 9.99 3.70 -3.66
N GLU A 204 10.81 2.73 -3.19
CA GLU A 204 11.78 1.99 -4.02
C GLU A 204 11.13 0.86 -4.82
N ASP A 205 9.92 0.45 -4.44
CA ASP A 205 9.21 -0.61 -5.14
C ASP A 205 8.73 -0.11 -6.51
N PRO A 206 9.17 -0.70 -7.62
CA PRO A 206 8.85 -0.22 -8.96
C PRO A 206 7.36 -0.31 -9.31
N TRP A 207 6.62 -1.19 -8.62
CA TRP A 207 5.20 -1.45 -8.88
C TRP A 207 4.26 -0.73 -7.92
N LEU A 208 4.79 -0.07 -6.87
CA LEU A 208 4.01 0.68 -5.88
C LEU A 208 4.43 2.14 -5.83
N LYS A 209 5.74 2.44 -5.82
CA LYS A 209 6.34 3.77 -5.82
C LYS A 209 5.90 4.69 -4.68
N GLY A 210 5.39 4.12 -3.61
CA GLY A 210 4.94 4.82 -2.41
C GLY A 210 3.74 4.16 -1.77
N SER A 211 3.36 4.63 -0.61
CA SER A 211 2.21 4.16 0.17
C SER A 211 1.76 5.29 1.10
N TYR A 212 0.53 5.48 1.23
CA TYR A 212 -0.61 5.16 0.39
C TYR A 212 -1.05 6.43 -0.35
N SER A 213 -2.12 6.37 -1.16
CA SER A 213 -2.62 7.56 -1.85
C SER A 213 -3.20 8.60 -0.88
N PHE A 214 -3.02 9.88 -1.17
CA PHE A 214 -3.68 10.95 -0.44
C PHE A 214 -3.91 12.17 -1.33
N PRO A 215 -5.04 12.87 -1.17
CA PRO A 215 -5.28 14.11 -1.89
C PRO A 215 -4.41 15.24 -1.34
N GLY A 216 -3.88 16.05 -2.21
CA GLY A 216 -3.24 17.31 -1.86
C GLY A 216 -4.24 18.39 -1.41
N VAL A 217 -3.72 19.59 -1.17
CA VAL A 217 -4.56 20.72 -0.80
C VAL A 217 -5.52 21.04 -1.95
N GLY A 218 -6.81 21.20 -1.65
CA GLY A 218 -7.86 21.47 -2.63
C GLY A 218 -8.36 20.28 -3.44
N GLN A 219 -7.71 19.11 -3.37
CA GLN A 219 -8.05 17.94 -4.18
C GLN A 219 -9.08 16.98 -3.56
N ALA A 220 -9.32 17.08 -2.25
CA ALA A 220 -10.11 16.09 -1.50
C ALA A 220 -11.55 15.92 -2.04
N LYS A 221 -12.17 17.00 -2.54
CA LYS A 221 -13.55 16.97 -3.04
C LYS A 221 -13.66 16.23 -4.38
N ASP A 222 -12.78 16.53 -5.31
CA ASP A 222 -12.97 16.12 -6.73
C ASP A 222 -12.15 14.87 -7.08
N PHE A 223 -10.96 14.69 -6.49
CA PHE A 223 -10.06 13.60 -6.86
C PHE A 223 -10.59 12.22 -6.52
N LEU A 224 -11.39 12.06 -5.48
CA LEU A 224 -12.03 10.78 -5.20
C LEU A 224 -13.00 10.40 -6.32
N GLN A 225 -13.86 11.32 -6.71
CA GLN A 225 -14.83 11.12 -7.78
C GLN A 225 -14.13 10.84 -9.11
N LEU A 226 -13.11 11.64 -9.44
CA LEU A 226 -12.31 11.47 -10.63
C LEU A 226 -11.54 10.13 -10.64
N ALA A 227 -11.00 9.70 -9.49
CA ALA A 227 -10.29 8.43 -9.39
C ALA A 227 -11.22 7.24 -9.65
N MET A 228 -12.44 7.25 -9.11
CA MET A 228 -13.42 6.18 -9.26
C MET A 228 -14.07 6.14 -10.66
N LYS A 229 -14.29 7.31 -11.28
CA LYS A 229 -15.08 7.44 -12.51
C LYS A 229 -14.52 6.58 -13.63
N GLN A 230 -15.39 5.77 -14.26
CA GLN A 230 -15.04 5.02 -15.48
C GLN A 230 -14.77 5.94 -16.67
N GLU A 231 -13.94 5.49 -17.59
CA GLU A 231 -13.60 6.14 -18.86
C GLU A 231 -13.94 5.19 -20.03
N GLY A 232 -15.14 5.33 -20.56
CA GLY A 232 -15.63 4.41 -21.59
C GLY A 232 -15.66 2.94 -21.12
N LEU A 233 -14.83 2.10 -21.72
CA LEU A 233 -14.71 0.66 -21.38
C LEU A 233 -13.68 0.38 -20.26
N VAL A 234 -13.09 1.44 -19.68
CA VAL A 234 -12.05 1.34 -18.67
C VAL A 234 -12.63 1.68 -17.30
N HIS A 235 -12.54 0.75 -16.36
CA HIS A 235 -12.94 0.89 -14.97
C HIS A 235 -11.71 0.98 -14.07
N PHE A 236 -11.87 1.45 -12.84
CA PHE A 236 -10.77 1.67 -11.91
C PHE A 236 -11.10 1.08 -10.53
N ALA A 237 -10.15 0.37 -9.94
CA ALA A 237 -10.21 -0.12 -8.57
C ALA A 237 -8.84 0.05 -7.88
N GLY A 238 -8.77 -0.24 -6.60
CA GLY A 238 -7.61 0.00 -5.73
C GLY A 238 -7.96 0.95 -4.60
N GLU A 239 -7.15 0.98 -3.53
CA GLU A 239 -7.38 1.83 -2.35
C GLU A 239 -7.56 3.31 -2.71
N HIS A 240 -6.87 3.78 -3.76
CA HIS A 240 -6.91 5.15 -4.26
C HIS A 240 -8.24 5.54 -4.92
N THR A 241 -9.10 4.56 -5.19
CA THR A 241 -10.44 4.74 -5.76
C THR A 241 -11.57 4.42 -4.78
N SER A 242 -11.28 4.35 -3.48
CA SER A 242 -12.25 4.03 -2.42
C SER A 242 -12.44 5.20 -1.46
N ILE A 243 -13.60 5.29 -0.85
CA ILE A 243 -13.86 6.18 0.29
C ILE A 243 -13.06 5.74 1.53
N HIS A 244 -12.77 4.43 1.65
CA HIS A 244 -11.93 3.82 2.67
C HIS A 244 -10.45 3.79 2.25
N ARG A 245 -9.92 4.93 1.77
CA ARG A 245 -8.53 5.03 1.30
C ARG A 245 -7.52 4.48 2.28
N ALA A 246 -6.37 4.10 1.75
CA ALA A 246 -5.21 3.65 2.52
C ALA A 246 -5.46 2.37 3.34
N SER A 247 -6.45 1.57 2.97
CA SER A 247 -6.82 0.36 3.68
C SER A 247 -7.03 -0.84 2.74
N MET A 248 -6.88 -2.05 3.28
CA MET A 248 -7.21 -3.29 2.58
C MET A 248 -8.71 -3.38 2.28
N ASN A 249 -9.55 -2.96 3.24
CA ASN A 249 -11.00 -2.92 3.06
C ASN A 249 -11.40 -2.01 1.89
N GLY A 250 -10.75 -0.84 1.76
CA GLY A 250 -10.97 0.05 0.64
C GLY A 250 -10.58 -0.56 -0.70
N ALA A 251 -9.48 -1.31 -0.74
CA ALA A 251 -9.08 -2.01 -1.96
C ALA A 251 -10.14 -3.06 -2.36
N ILE A 252 -10.65 -3.86 -1.41
CA ILE A 252 -11.69 -4.86 -1.64
C ILE A 252 -13.00 -4.20 -2.07
N GLU A 253 -13.46 -3.19 -1.34
CA GLU A 253 -14.66 -2.43 -1.67
C GLU A 253 -14.63 -1.90 -3.12
N SER A 254 -13.51 -1.31 -3.51
CA SER A 254 -13.34 -0.79 -4.86
C SER A 254 -13.39 -1.88 -5.93
N GLY A 255 -12.88 -3.08 -5.63
CA GLY A 255 -12.96 -4.24 -6.51
C GLY A 255 -14.40 -4.74 -6.68
N VAL A 256 -15.17 -4.82 -5.60
CA VAL A 256 -16.59 -5.19 -5.62
C VAL A 256 -17.38 -4.17 -6.46
N ARG A 257 -17.18 -2.88 -6.24
CA ARG A 257 -17.80 -1.80 -7.01
C ARG A 257 -17.46 -1.90 -8.50
N ALA A 258 -16.19 -2.00 -8.86
CA ALA A 258 -15.77 -2.08 -10.25
C ALA A 258 -16.31 -3.36 -10.95
N SER A 259 -16.37 -4.48 -10.23
CA SER A 259 -17.01 -5.71 -10.73
C SER A 259 -18.50 -5.52 -11.03
N ALA A 260 -19.22 -4.81 -10.16
CA ALA A 260 -20.64 -4.50 -10.37
C ALA A 260 -20.84 -3.57 -11.59
N GLU A 261 -19.98 -2.56 -11.75
CA GLU A 261 -19.97 -1.65 -12.92
C GLU A 261 -19.78 -2.43 -14.22
N VAL A 262 -18.78 -3.33 -14.26
CA VAL A 262 -18.50 -4.18 -15.44
C VAL A 262 -19.69 -5.07 -15.78
N ARG A 263 -20.27 -5.75 -14.79
CA ARG A 263 -21.46 -6.62 -15.01
C ARG A 263 -22.66 -5.85 -15.55
N LYS A 264 -22.98 -4.70 -14.92
CA LYS A 264 -24.09 -3.85 -15.36
C LYS A 264 -23.92 -3.35 -16.80
N ALA A 265 -22.69 -3.12 -17.20
CA ALA A 265 -22.38 -2.60 -18.54
C ALA A 265 -22.20 -3.70 -19.59
N ALA A 266 -22.17 -4.97 -19.20
CA ALA A 266 -22.10 -6.12 -20.11
C ALA A 266 -23.47 -6.67 -20.49
N GLY A 267 -24.57 -6.16 -19.91
CA GLY A 267 -25.97 -6.55 -20.17
C GLY A 267 -26.49 -7.37 -19.03
#